data_401e6d860ed9b2e50bb2c31b7fe2e9dd
#
_entry.id   401e6d860ed9b2e50bb2c31b7fe2e9dd
#
_cell.length_a   1.000
_cell.length_b   1.000
_cell.length_c   1.000
_cell.angle_alpha   90.00
_cell.angle_beta   90.00
_cell.angle_gamma   90.00
#
_symmetry.space_group_name_H-M   'P 1'
#
loop_
_entity.id
_entity.type
_entity.pdbx_description
1 polymer ?
#
loop_
_entity_poly.entity_id
_entity_poly.type
_entity_poly.pdbx_seq_one_letter_code
_entity_poly.pdbx_strand_id
1 'polypeptide(L)'
;DRVLMGPAKKSKKYTEKEKKTVAYHEAGHAVVGLKLEGANDVQKITIIPRGSARGYNLMLPKEETYLSTKNELLQTISGLLAGRVAEETVFNEITTGASNDFQQATKIARAMVTEYGMSDLGPIQFEHQSSSVFLGRDYNKQQNFSTKVADEIDEEVRKIINKQYEVTKKVIKENMDLLDLIANTLLEYETITKEQIDYLVKHGQMPDEVIKEKEISKTNEVCLEDLSDEDLEDLAKEMNIEDYENMSKEELIDKLKEDQSEDSEK
;
A
#
# COMPACT_ATOMS: atom_id res chain seq x y z
N ASP A 1 5.79 -11.69 -0.23
CA ASP A 1 5.37 -10.83 0.89
C ASP A 1 6.08 -11.21 2.20
N ARG A 2 6.04 -12.49 2.60
CA ARG A 2 6.59 -12.97 3.89
C ARG A 2 8.10 -12.74 4.02
N VAL A 3 8.84 -12.81 2.93
CA VAL A 3 10.30 -12.59 2.88
C VAL A 3 10.64 -11.09 2.96
N LEU A 4 9.85 -10.25 2.30
CA LEU A 4 10.11 -8.80 2.21
C LEU A 4 9.60 -8.03 3.43
N MET A 5 8.41 -8.37 3.94
CA MET A 5 7.68 -7.58 4.94
C MET A 5 7.46 -8.33 6.27
N GLY A 6 7.87 -9.60 6.36
CA GLY A 6 7.66 -10.43 7.53
C GLY A 6 6.24 -11.01 7.66
N PRO A 7 5.93 -11.73 8.76
CA PRO A 7 4.63 -12.35 8.98
C PRO A 7 3.52 -11.32 9.22
N ALA A 8 2.30 -11.65 8.80
CA ALA A 8 1.12 -10.85 9.12
C ALA A 8 0.89 -10.82 10.64
N LYS A 9 0.58 -9.65 11.19
CA LYS A 9 0.27 -9.50 12.61
C LYS A 9 -1.22 -9.76 12.85
N LYS A 10 -1.56 -10.94 13.35
CA LYS A 10 -2.94 -11.31 13.72
C LYS A 10 -3.43 -10.64 15.03
N SER A 11 -2.54 -10.07 15.85
CA SER A 11 -2.86 -9.56 17.19
C SER A 11 -3.22 -8.08 17.30
N LYS A 12 -3.00 -7.26 16.25
CA LYS A 12 -3.41 -5.85 16.23
C LYS A 12 -4.66 -5.71 15.36
N LYS A 13 -5.81 -5.51 15.98
CA LYS A 13 -7.01 -5.07 15.29
C LYS A 13 -6.96 -3.54 15.15
N TYR A 14 -7.14 -3.03 13.93
CA TYR A 14 -7.38 -1.61 13.70
C TYR A 14 -8.74 -1.21 14.26
N THR A 15 -8.84 0.03 14.72
CA THR A 15 -10.14 0.68 14.80
C THR A 15 -10.64 0.95 13.38
N GLU A 16 -11.96 1.03 13.19
CA GLU A 16 -12.55 1.35 11.88
C GLU A 16 -12.01 2.66 11.30
N LYS A 17 -11.78 3.67 12.16
CA LYS A 17 -11.16 4.93 11.75
C LYS A 17 -9.73 4.73 11.23
N GLU A 18 -8.91 3.96 11.93
CA GLU A 18 -7.55 3.66 11.49
C GLU A 18 -7.52 2.84 10.20
N LYS A 19 -8.39 1.82 10.08
CA LYS A 19 -8.52 1.00 8.86
C LYS A 19 -8.85 1.87 7.66
N LYS A 20 -9.80 2.80 7.82
CA LYS A 20 -10.17 3.75 6.77
C LYS A 20 -9.01 4.68 6.40
N THR A 21 -8.30 5.23 7.39
CA THR A 21 -7.14 6.10 7.13
C THR A 21 -6.04 5.36 6.36
N VAL A 22 -5.71 4.12 6.76
CA VAL A 22 -4.72 3.29 6.05
C VAL A 22 -5.18 2.99 4.62
N ALA A 23 -6.45 2.65 4.41
CA ALA A 23 -6.98 2.37 3.08
C ALA A 23 -6.83 3.57 2.12
N TYR A 24 -7.16 4.78 2.58
CA TYR A 24 -6.98 5.99 1.78
C TYR A 24 -5.51 6.37 1.58
N HIS A 25 -4.66 6.13 2.56
CA HIS A 25 -3.22 6.32 2.45
C HIS A 25 -2.64 5.43 1.33
N GLU A 26 -2.91 4.13 1.38
CA GLU A 26 -2.45 3.18 0.37
C GLU A 26 -3.08 3.44 -1.01
N ALA A 27 -4.36 3.81 -1.04
CA ALA A 27 -5.03 4.21 -2.28
C ALA A 27 -4.39 5.46 -2.90
N GLY A 28 -3.94 6.41 -2.07
CA GLY A 28 -3.21 7.60 -2.53
C GLY A 28 -1.95 7.25 -3.31
N HIS A 29 -1.12 6.36 -2.76
CA HIS A 29 0.07 5.85 -3.45
C HIS A 29 -0.29 5.20 -4.78
N ALA A 30 -1.34 4.39 -4.81
CA ALA A 30 -1.78 3.70 -6.01
C ALA A 30 -2.27 4.68 -7.09
N VAL A 31 -3.09 5.66 -6.73
CA VAL A 31 -3.60 6.67 -7.69
C VAL A 31 -2.44 7.42 -8.36
N VAL A 32 -1.46 7.87 -7.60
CA VAL A 32 -0.31 8.59 -8.15
C VAL A 32 0.55 7.66 -9.02
N GLY A 33 0.76 6.40 -8.59
CA GLY A 33 1.46 5.40 -9.40
C GLY A 33 0.79 5.10 -10.73
N LEU A 34 -0.55 5.07 -10.77
CA LEU A 34 -1.33 4.84 -11.98
C LEU A 34 -1.39 6.06 -12.92
N LYS A 35 -1.29 7.28 -12.38
CA LYS A 35 -1.49 8.52 -13.16
C LYS A 35 -0.20 9.19 -13.63
N LEU A 36 0.94 8.91 -12.99
CA LEU A 36 2.23 9.46 -13.41
C LEU A 36 3.03 8.42 -14.20
N GLU A 37 3.44 8.80 -15.43
CA GLU A 37 4.13 7.86 -16.35
C GLU A 37 5.45 7.33 -15.82
N GLY A 38 6.25 8.15 -15.15
CA GLY A 38 7.54 7.78 -14.57
C GLY A 38 7.45 7.29 -13.12
N ALA A 39 6.24 7.16 -12.56
CA ALA A 39 6.05 6.51 -11.28
C ALA A 39 6.14 4.98 -11.42
N ASN A 40 6.51 4.31 -10.33
CA ASN A 40 6.56 2.86 -10.29
C ASN A 40 5.18 2.24 -10.52
N ASP A 41 5.17 1.08 -11.15
CA ASP A 41 3.96 0.32 -11.43
C ASP A 41 3.44 -0.39 -10.17
N VAL A 42 2.14 -0.26 -9.91
CA VAL A 42 1.50 -0.83 -8.72
C VAL A 42 1.23 -2.31 -8.97
N GLN A 43 1.90 -3.18 -8.24
CA GLN A 43 1.76 -4.64 -8.36
C GLN A 43 0.76 -5.23 -7.36
N LYS A 44 0.68 -4.63 -6.18
CA LYS A 44 -0.19 -5.10 -5.10
C LYS A 44 -0.37 -4.01 -4.06
N ILE A 45 -1.58 -3.90 -3.55
CA ILE A 45 -1.93 -3.00 -2.45
C ILE A 45 -2.54 -3.84 -1.33
N THR A 46 -2.15 -3.62 -0.09
CA THR A 46 -2.78 -4.27 1.05
C THR A 46 -2.81 -3.37 2.29
N ILE A 47 -3.88 -3.48 3.03
CA ILE A 47 -4.04 -2.83 4.33
C ILE A 47 -3.82 -3.80 5.51
N ILE A 48 -3.43 -5.05 5.22
CA ILE A 48 -3.10 -6.04 6.24
C ILE A 48 -1.74 -5.69 6.84
N PRO A 49 -1.65 -5.45 8.17
CA PRO A 49 -0.41 -5.05 8.80
C PRO A 49 0.64 -6.17 8.79
N ARG A 50 1.88 -5.81 8.41
CA ARG A 50 3.03 -6.72 8.42
C ARG A 50 4.25 -6.04 9.02
N GLY A 51 4.97 -6.72 9.89
CA GLY A 51 6.17 -6.14 10.52
C GLY A 51 5.87 -4.80 11.21
N SER A 52 6.53 -3.73 10.80
CA SER A 52 6.30 -2.35 11.26
C SER A 52 5.30 -1.59 10.37
N ALA A 53 5.00 -2.10 9.18
CA ALA A 53 4.09 -1.46 8.23
C ALA A 53 2.63 -1.72 8.61
N ARG A 54 1.79 -0.69 8.47
CA ARG A 54 0.34 -0.76 8.69
C ARG A 54 -0.41 -1.25 7.48
N GLY A 55 0.03 -0.88 6.31
CA GLY A 55 -0.32 -1.38 4.99
C GLY A 55 0.92 -1.27 4.12
N TYR A 56 0.85 -1.66 2.87
CA TYR A 56 1.92 -1.39 1.91
C TYR A 56 1.44 -1.48 0.47
N ASN A 57 2.09 -0.70 -0.38
CA ASN A 57 2.06 -0.85 -1.82
C ASN A 57 3.33 -1.55 -2.30
N LEU A 58 3.19 -2.65 -3.01
CA LEU A 58 4.30 -3.22 -3.77
C LEU A 58 4.34 -2.51 -5.12
N MET A 59 5.34 -1.66 -5.28
CA MET A 59 5.58 -0.93 -6.51
C MET A 59 6.89 -1.40 -7.13
N LEU A 60 6.88 -1.69 -8.42
CA LEU A 60 8.06 -2.05 -9.17
C LEU A 60 8.30 -1.04 -10.30
N PRO A 61 9.56 -0.78 -10.68
CA PRO A 61 9.86 0.00 -11.87
C PRO A 61 9.18 -0.64 -13.09
N LYS A 62 8.62 0.18 -13.98
CA LYS A 62 7.99 -0.28 -15.24
C LYS A 62 8.99 -0.96 -16.17
N GLU A 63 10.24 -0.51 -16.13
CA GLU A 63 11.35 -1.05 -16.90
C GLU A 63 12.59 -1.19 -16.01
N GLU A 64 13.38 -2.23 -16.24
CA GLU A 64 14.70 -2.36 -15.58
C GLU A 64 15.69 -1.43 -16.26
N THR A 65 15.80 -0.21 -15.74
CA THR A 65 16.76 0.77 -16.22
C THR A 65 17.91 0.95 -15.24
N TYR A 66 19.14 1.09 -15.77
CA TYR A 66 20.31 1.41 -14.94
C TYR A 66 20.42 2.89 -14.60
N LEU A 67 19.67 3.75 -15.30
CA LEU A 67 19.72 5.20 -15.16
C LEU A 67 18.32 5.73 -14.87
N SER A 68 18.22 6.60 -13.87
CA SER A 68 17.00 7.34 -13.58
C SER A 68 17.12 8.78 -14.02
N THR A 69 16.13 9.27 -14.73
CA THR A 69 16.03 10.67 -15.13
C THR A 69 15.58 11.56 -13.97
N LYS A 70 15.87 12.86 -14.07
CA LYS A 70 15.37 13.85 -13.10
C LYS A 70 13.84 13.77 -12.94
N ASN A 71 13.11 13.56 -14.05
CA ASN A 71 11.64 13.50 -14.03
C ASN A 71 11.14 12.25 -13.31
N GLU A 72 11.74 11.10 -13.53
CA GLU A 72 11.37 9.84 -12.81
C GLU A 72 11.62 9.97 -11.30
N LEU A 73 12.75 10.56 -10.88
CA LEU A 73 13.00 10.80 -9.45
C LEU A 73 11.98 11.75 -8.84
N LEU A 74 11.58 12.82 -9.54
CA LEU A 74 10.54 13.75 -9.09
C LEU A 74 9.18 13.04 -8.97
N GLN A 75 8.84 12.18 -9.92
CA GLN A 75 7.58 11.42 -9.87
C GLN A 75 7.61 10.33 -8.78
N THR A 76 8.76 9.73 -8.52
CA THR A 76 8.95 8.83 -7.36
C THR A 76 8.71 9.58 -6.04
N ILE A 77 9.23 10.79 -5.89
CA ILE A 77 8.95 11.65 -4.73
C ILE A 77 7.45 11.92 -4.62
N SER A 78 6.77 12.25 -5.73
CA SER A 78 5.31 12.44 -5.72
C SER A 78 4.56 11.20 -5.26
N GLY A 79 4.98 10.01 -5.71
CA GLY A 79 4.42 8.74 -5.28
C GLY A 79 4.57 8.52 -3.77
N LEU A 80 5.74 8.83 -3.21
CA LEU A 80 6.00 8.72 -1.77
C LEU A 80 5.18 9.71 -0.94
N LEU A 81 4.89 10.90 -1.45
CA LEU A 81 4.09 11.90 -0.75
C LEU A 81 2.58 11.63 -0.80
N ALA A 82 2.15 10.73 -1.68
CA ALA A 82 0.74 10.55 -2.04
C ALA A 82 -0.14 10.06 -0.88
N GLY A 83 0.35 9.17 -0.03
CA GLY A 83 -0.39 8.68 1.13
C GLY A 83 -0.77 9.82 2.08
N ARG A 84 0.18 10.70 2.42
CA ARG A 84 -0.05 11.89 3.23
C ARG A 84 -1.04 12.85 2.58
N VAL A 85 -0.89 13.08 1.28
CA VAL A 85 -1.77 14.01 0.55
C VAL A 85 -3.20 13.48 0.50
N ALA A 86 -3.38 12.16 0.36
CA ALA A 86 -4.69 11.53 0.42
C ALA A 86 -5.34 11.69 1.81
N GLU A 87 -4.60 11.43 2.90
CA GLU A 87 -5.08 11.67 4.28
C GLU A 87 -5.55 13.12 4.46
N GLU A 88 -4.71 14.10 4.10
CA GLU A 88 -5.03 15.53 4.23
C GLU A 88 -6.24 15.91 3.39
N THR A 89 -6.34 15.41 2.16
CA THR A 89 -7.41 15.78 1.24
C THR A 89 -8.77 15.22 1.67
N VAL A 90 -8.80 13.99 2.19
CA VAL A 90 -10.05 13.30 2.53
C VAL A 90 -10.50 13.60 3.95
N PHE A 91 -9.57 13.58 4.91
CA PHE A 91 -9.92 13.68 6.33
C PHE A 91 -9.63 15.06 6.93
N ASN A 92 -8.93 15.93 6.21
CA ASN A 92 -8.38 17.19 6.74
C ASN A 92 -7.56 16.98 8.02
N GLU A 93 -6.99 15.80 8.16
CA GLU A 93 -6.12 15.36 9.26
C GLU A 93 -4.87 14.71 8.68
N ILE A 94 -3.80 14.68 9.47
CA ILE A 94 -2.53 14.09 9.11
C ILE A 94 -2.07 13.12 10.21
N THR A 95 -1.51 11.97 9.83
CA THR A 95 -1.07 10.96 10.78
C THR A 95 0.44 10.74 10.74
N THR A 96 0.95 9.97 11.70
CA THR A 96 2.35 9.55 11.71
C THR A 96 2.65 8.42 10.71
N GLY A 97 1.64 7.94 9.96
CA GLY A 97 1.76 6.83 9.02
C GLY A 97 2.80 7.06 7.94
N ALA A 98 2.83 8.28 7.37
CA ALA A 98 3.72 8.69 6.29
C ALA A 98 5.19 8.94 6.70
N SER A 99 5.61 8.58 7.91
CA SER A 99 6.97 8.89 8.40
C SER A 99 8.07 8.28 7.52
N ASN A 100 7.92 7.02 7.10
CA ASN A 100 8.88 6.35 6.23
C ASN A 100 8.90 6.95 4.82
N ASP A 101 7.73 7.34 4.30
CA ASP A 101 7.59 7.93 2.97
C ASP A 101 8.31 9.28 2.91
N PHE A 102 8.16 10.11 3.94
CA PHE A 102 8.91 11.35 4.05
C PHE A 102 10.41 11.13 4.15
N GLN A 103 10.85 10.12 4.90
CA GLN A 103 12.27 9.79 4.99
C GLN A 103 12.84 9.42 3.63
N GLN A 104 12.14 8.59 2.86
CA GLN A 104 12.56 8.19 1.52
C GLN A 104 12.50 9.36 0.53
N ALA A 105 11.42 10.12 0.50
CA ALA A 105 11.26 11.29 -0.35
C ALA A 105 12.37 12.32 -0.11
N THR A 106 12.68 12.63 1.16
CA THR A 106 13.75 13.55 1.54
C THR A 106 15.12 13.02 1.13
N LYS A 107 15.37 11.70 1.29
CA LYS A 107 16.61 11.06 0.86
C LYS A 107 16.83 11.19 -0.65
N ILE A 108 15.79 10.95 -1.46
CA ILE A 108 15.87 11.10 -2.92
C ILE A 108 16.09 12.56 -3.28
N ALA A 109 15.32 13.50 -2.73
CA ALA A 109 15.49 14.93 -3.01
C ALA A 109 16.89 15.40 -2.65
N ARG A 110 17.44 14.97 -1.51
CA ARG A 110 18.81 15.29 -1.10
C ARG A 110 19.85 14.74 -2.07
N ALA A 111 19.73 13.49 -2.49
CA ALA A 111 20.61 12.88 -3.48
C ALA A 111 20.57 13.63 -4.83
N MET A 112 19.38 14.07 -5.26
CA MET A 112 19.23 14.89 -6.47
C MET A 112 20.04 16.19 -6.39
N VAL A 113 20.06 16.82 -5.22
CA VAL A 113 20.78 18.08 -4.98
C VAL A 113 22.28 17.84 -4.79
N THR A 114 22.65 16.87 -3.95
CA THR A 114 24.04 16.75 -3.45
C THR A 114 24.89 15.77 -4.23
N GLU A 115 24.29 14.75 -4.86
CA GLU A 115 25.02 13.67 -5.54
C GLU A 115 24.91 13.76 -7.07
N TYR A 116 23.69 14.05 -7.59
CA TYR A 116 23.41 13.94 -9.03
C TYR A 116 23.48 15.28 -9.77
N GLY A 117 23.64 16.41 -9.07
CA GLY A 117 23.65 17.74 -9.69
C GLY A 117 22.36 18.07 -10.45
N MET A 118 21.20 17.59 -9.95
CA MET A 118 19.89 17.74 -10.59
C MET A 118 19.04 18.88 -10.00
N SER A 119 19.67 19.85 -9.33
CA SER A 119 19.03 21.03 -8.73
C SER A 119 19.42 22.32 -9.44
N ASP A 120 18.88 23.44 -9.00
CA ASP A 120 19.22 24.77 -9.51
C ASP A 120 20.61 25.24 -9.03
N LEU A 121 21.25 24.52 -8.09
CA LEU A 121 22.66 24.78 -7.69
C LEU A 121 23.67 24.38 -8.77
N GLY A 122 23.23 23.76 -9.86
CA GLY A 122 24.05 23.37 -10.98
C GLY A 122 24.60 21.94 -10.90
N PRO A 123 25.42 21.55 -11.89
CA PRO A 123 25.96 20.18 -11.99
C PRO A 123 27.19 20.02 -11.08
N ILE A 124 26.96 20.14 -9.78
CA ILE A 124 28.01 20.04 -8.76
C ILE A 124 27.67 18.88 -7.84
N GLN A 125 28.67 18.07 -7.48
CA GLN A 125 28.55 17.04 -6.46
C GLN A 125 29.13 17.56 -5.15
N PHE A 126 28.26 17.72 -4.15
CA PHE A 126 28.58 18.20 -2.81
C PHE A 126 28.91 17.08 -1.83
N GLU A 127 28.26 15.94 -1.95
CA GLU A 127 28.43 14.79 -1.08
C GLU A 127 28.81 13.55 -1.89
N HIS A 128 29.69 12.70 -1.33
CA HIS A 128 30.01 11.39 -1.86
C HIS A 128 29.49 10.33 -0.89
N GLN A 129 28.80 9.32 -1.39
CA GLN A 129 28.57 8.13 -0.60
C GLN A 129 29.90 7.40 -0.41
N SER A 130 30.53 7.56 0.75
CA SER A 130 31.68 6.73 1.10
C SER A 130 31.19 5.32 1.43
N SER A 131 31.33 4.40 0.49
CA SER A 131 31.01 2.98 0.63
C SER A 131 32.03 2.20 1.46
N SER A 132 32.88 2.84 2.26
CA SER A 132 33.82 2.12 3.11
C SER A 132 33.15 1.64 4.40
N VAL A 133 32.58 0.43 4.33
CA VAL A 133 32.19 -0.36 5.50
C VAL A 133 33.46 -0.82 6.20
N PHE A 134 34.18 0.09 6.86
CA PHE A 134 35.23 -0.25 7.81
C PHE A 134 34.77 0.17 9.21
N LEU A 135 34.36 -0.81 9.99
CA LEU A 135 34.05 -0.71 11.41
C LEU A 135 35.19 0.05 12.12
N GLY A 136 34.91 1.26 12.59
CA GLY A 136 35.77 1.98 13.52
C GLY A 136 36.17 3.42 13.15
N ARG A 137 35.76 3.99 12.02
CA ARG A 137 36.10 5.36 11.61
C ARG A 137 34.92 6.21 11.16
N ASP A 138 33.83 6.14 11.88
CA ASP A 138 32.69 7.08 11.74
C ASP A 138 32.91 8.38 12.56
N TYR A 139 34.15 8.81 12.65
CA TYR A 139 34.49 10.12 13.20
C TYR A 139 34.71 11.11 12.06
N ASN A 140 33.75 12.04 11.93
CA ASN A 140 33.72 13.18 11.04
C ASN A 140 33.40 12.86 9.56
N LYS A 141 32.09 12.80 9.22
CA LYS A 141 31.64 13.34 7.92
C LYS A 141 31.98 14.83 7.92
N GLN A 142 33.21 15.17 7.52
CA GLN A 142 33.60 16.56 7.29
C GLN A 142 32.73 17.05 6.14
N GLN A 143 31.83 17.99 6.38
CA GLN A 143 31.14 18.70 5.33
C GLN A 143 32.18 19.41 4.50
N ASN A 144 32.29 19.05 3.21
CA ASN A 144 33.27 19.63 2.29
C ASN A 144 32.79 20.95 1.69
N PHE A 145 31.75 21.58 2.27
CA PHE A 145 31.15 22.82 1.81
C PHE A 145 30.87 23.78 2.97
N SER A 146 30.75 25.05 2.65
CA SER A 146 30.51 26.12 3.62
C SER A 146 29.09 26.04 4.19
N THR A 147 28.85 26.67 5.34
CA THR A 147 27.52 26.82 5.96
C THR A 147 26.52 27.44 4.97
N LYS A 148 26.94 28.42 4.17
CA LYS A 148 26.09 29.02 3.16
C LYS A 148 25.61 28.00 2.12
N VAL A 149 26.48 27.14 1.64
CA VAL A 149 26.13 26.07 0.70
C VAL A 149 25.22 25.03 1.38
N ALA A 150 25.42 24.75 2.67
CA ALA A 150 24.50 23.89 3.42
C ALA A 150 23.08 24.46 3.45
N ASP A 151 22.94 25.76 3.70
CA ASP A 151 21.65 26.46 3.68
C ASP A 151 20.99 26.39 2.28
N GLU A 152 21.77 26.62 1.22
CA GLU A 152 21.30 26.53 -0.17
C GLU A 152 20.84 25.09 -0.53
N ILE A 153 21.55 24.06 -0.07
CA ILE A 153 21.16 22.64 -0.24
C ILE A 153 19.81 22.39 0.46
N ASP A 154 19.65 22.84 1.70
CA ASP A 154 18.44 22.62 2.46
C ASP A 154 17.25 23.37 1.85
N GLU A 155 17.45 24.57 1.29
CA GLU A 155 16.44 25.32 0.53
C GLU A 155 16.02 24.56 -0.74
N GLU A 156 16.95 24.03 -1.53
CA GLU A 156 16.65 23.27 -2.76
C GLU A 156 15.91 21.94 -2.45
N VAL A 157 16.32 21.23 -1.40
CA VAL A 157 15.61 20.02 -0.97
C VAL A 157 14.17 20.36 -0.60
N ARG A 158 13.96 21.41 0.20
CA ARG A 158 12.62 21.88 0.59
C ARG A 158 11.78 22.30 -0.62
N LYS A 159 12.39 23.00 -1.58
CA LYS A 159 11.74 23.43 -2.81
C LYS A 159 11.28 22.24 -3.66
N ILE A 160 12.12 21.20 -3.81
CA ILE A 160 11.77 19.97 -4.53
C ILE A 160 10.58 19.29 -3.85
N ILE A 161 10.65 19.06 -2.53
CA ILE A 161 9.58 18.39 -1.78
C ILE A 161 8.27 19.17 -1.87
N ASN A 162 8.29 20.49 -1.62
CA ASN A 162 7.09 21.30 -1.68
C ASN A 162 6.45 21.32 -3.07
N LYS A 163 7.28 21.42 -4.11
CA LYS A 163 6.81 21.39 -5.49
C LYS A 163 6.13 20.05 -5.82
N GLN A 164 6.74 18.94 -5.42
CA GLN A 164 6.14 17.62 -5.66
C GLN A 164 4.89 17.40 -4.79
N TYR A 165 4.85 17.97 -3.59
CA TYR A 165 3.65 17.94 -2.76
C TYR A 165 2.45 18.60 -3.46
N GLU A 166 2.65 19.79 -4.06
CA GLU A 166 1.60 20.48 -4.83
C GLU A 166 1.20 19.70 -6.10
N VAL A 167 2.17 19.10 -6.82
CA VAL A 167 1.88 18.23 -7.97
C VAL A 167 1.02 17.05 -7.54
N THR A 168 1.40 16.37 -6.46
CA THR A 168 0.66 15.24 -5.89
C THR A 168 -0.75 15.65 -5.47
N LYS A 169 -0.89 16.80 -4.82
CA LYS A 169 -2.19 17.35 -4.38
C LYS A 169 -3.12 17.60 -5.56
N LYS A 170 -2.57 18.09 -6.67
CA LYS A 170 -3.33 18.26 -7.91
C LYS A 170 -3.79 16.91 -8.48
N VAL A 171 -2.87 15.94 -8.60
CA VAL A 171 -3.19 14.61 -9.13
C VAL A 171 -4.26 13.91 -8.29
N ILE A 172 -4.16 13.94 -6.96
CA ILE A 172 -5.17 13.36 -6.06
C ILE A 172 -6.52 14.04 -6.24
N LYS A 173 -6.57 15.39 -6.23
CA LYS A 173 -7.82 16.14 -6.40
C LYS A 173 -8.51 15.90 -7.74
N GLU A 174 -7.75 15.74 -8.80
CA GLU A 174 -8.28 15.45 -10.15
C GLU A 174 -8.77 14.00 -10.29
N ASN A 175 -8.44 13.11 -9.35
CA ASN A 175 -8.76 11.68 -9.39
C ASN A 175 -9.43 11.18 -8.10
N MET A 176 -10.28 12.01 -7.47
CA MET A 176 -10.97 11.65 -6.21
C MET A 176 -11.85 10.41 -6.37
N ASP A 177 -12.57 10.29 -7.48
CA ASP A 177 -13.42 9.12 -7.74
C ASP A 177 -12.61 7.81 -7.77
N LEU A 178 -11.41 7.84 -8.36
CA LEU A 178 -10.50 6.70 -8.40
C LEU A 178 -9.93 6.41 -7.01
N LEU A 179 -9.60 7.45 -6.25
CA LEU A 179 -9.13 7.32 -4.86
C LEU A 179 -10.19 6.63 -4.00
N ASP A 180 -11.43 7.10 -4.06
CA ASP A 180 -12.56 6.53 -3.33
C ASP A 180 -12.83 5.08 -3.75
N LEU A 181 -12.78 4.80 -5.04
CA LEU A 181 -12.98 3.46 -5.58
C LEU A 181 -11.94 2.46 -5.03
N ILE A 182 -10.64 2.80 -5.10
CA ILE A 182 -9.57 1.93 -4.60
C ILE A 182 -9.65 1.79 -3.08
N ALA A 183 -9.86 2.90 -2.34
CA ALA A 183 -9.93 2.87 -0.89
C ALA A 183 -11.09 2.02 -0.38
N ASN A 184 -12.29 2.16 -0.96
CA ASN A 184 -13.46 1.36 -0.59
C ASN A 184 -13.25 -0.13 -0.94
N THR A 185 -12.64 -0.42 -2.08
CA THR A 185 -12.29 -1.79 -2.44
C THR A 185 -11.28 -2.39 -1.45
N LEU A 186 -10.28 -1.60 -1.01
CA LEU A 186 -9.34 -2.05 0.04
C LEU A 186 -10.02 -2.29 1.39
N LEU A 187 -10.98 -1.46 1.77
CA LEU A 187 -11.76 -1.67 2.99
C LEU A 187 -12.55 -2.98 2.95
N GLU A 188 -12.98 -3.36 1.76
CA GLU A 188 -13.75 -4.56 1.53
C GLU A 188 -12.89 -5.81 1.36
N TYR A 189 -11.86 -5.78 0.51
CA TYR A 189 -11.05 -6.96 0.13
C TYR A 189 -9.70 -7.03 0.82
N GLU A 190 -9.29 -6.00 1.56
CA GLU A 190 -8.03 -5.86 2.31
C GLU A 190 -6.75 -5.98 1.46
N THR A 191 -6.80 -6.63 0.32
CA THR A 191 -5.68 -6.81 -0.61
C THR A 191 -6.19 -6.84 -2.04
N ILE A 192 -5.50 -6.12 -2.93
CA ILE A 192 -5.82 -6.02 -4.36
C ILE A 192 -4.53 -6.27 -5.15
N THR A 193 -4.56 -7.22 -6.11
CA THR A 193 -3.45 -7.51 -7.02
C THR A 193 -3.47 -6.59 -8.24
N LYS A 194 -2.39 -6.60 -9.04
CA LYS A 194 -2.28 -5.78 -10.25
C LYS A 194 -3.43 -6.06 -11.22
N GLU A 195 -3.72 -7.31 -11.50
CA GLU A 195 -4.78 -7.71 -12.42
C GLU A 195 -6.15 -7.19 -11.96
N GLN A 196 -6.39 -7.25 -10.64
CA GLN A 196 -7.60 -6.74 -10.02
C GLN A 196 -7.65 -5.21 -10.06
N ILE A 197 -6.52 -4.51 -9.88
CA ILE A 197 -6.42 -3.06 -9.99
C ILE A 197 -6.72 -2.62 -11.43
N ASP A 198 -6.10 -3.25 -12.41
CA ASP A 198 -6.31 -2.94 -13.83
C ASP A 198 -7.77 -3.15 -14.23
N TYR A 199 -8.40 -4.23 -13.75
CA TYR A 199 -9.81 -4.51 -13.98
C TYR A 199 -10.70 -3.48 -13.29
N LEU A 200 -10.43 -3.17 -12.02
CA LEU A 200 -11.16 -2.19 -11.22
C LEU A 200 -11.15 -0.79 -11.86
N VAL A 201 -9.98 -0.34 -12.31
CA VAL A 201 -9.82 0.97 -12.97
C VAL A 201 -10.62 1.03 -14.30
N LYS A 202 -10.71 -0.10 -15.01
CA LYS A 202 -11.39 -0.19 -16.32
C LYS A 202 -12.90 -0.35 -16.18
N HIS A 203 -13.38 -1.09 -15.19
CA HIS A 203 -14.78 -1.51 -15.08
C HIS A 203 -15.52 -0.89 -13.88
N GLY A 204 -14.81 -0.25 -12.96
CA GLY A 204 -15.40 0.35 -11.75
C GLY A 204 -15.82 -0.65 -10.66
N GLN A 205 -15.52 -1.94 -10.85
CA GLN A 205 -15.86 -3.02 -9.90
C GLN A 205 -14.82 -4.14 -9.96
N MET A 206 -14.81 -4.99 -8.94
CA MET A 206 -13.96 -6.18 -8.92
C MET A 206 -14.46 -7.25 -9.91
N PRO A 207 -13.58 -8.18 -10.36
CA PRO A 207 -13.99 -9.32 -11.18
C PRO A 207 -15.05 -10.18 -10.47
N ASP A 208 -16.03 -10.68 -11.23
CA ASP A 208 -17.15 -11.47 -10.70
C ASP A 208 -16.69 -12.73 -9.94
N GLU A 209 -15.57 -13.33 -10.35
CA GLU A 209 -14.97 -14.47 -9.67
C GLU A 209 -14.53 -14.12 -8.24
N VAL A 210 -13.87 -12.96 -8.08
CA VAL A 210 -13.41 -12.46 -6.76
C VAL A 210 -14.59 -12.09 -5.85
N ILE A 211 -15.66 -11.54 -6.44
CA ILE A 211 -16.88 -11.21 -5.72
C ILE A 211 -17.52 -12.49 -5.18
N LYS A 212 -17.66 -13.52 -6.02
CA LYS A 212 -18.24 -14.82 -5.62
C LYS A 212 -17.40 -15.53 -4.57
N GLU A 213 -16.07 -15.59 -4.72
CA GLU A 213 -15.17 -16.19 -3.72
C GLU A 213 -15.33 -15.53 -2.35
N LYS A 214 -15.52 -14.22 -2.33
CA LYS A 214 -15.72 -13.49 -1.10
C LYS A 214 -17.10 -13.72 -0.48
N GLU A 215 -18.15 -13.83 -1.27
CA GLU A 215 -19.47 -14.17 -0.80
C GLU A 215 -19.47 -15.56 -0.17
N ILE A 216 -18.84 -16.53 -0.79
CA ILE A 216 -18.65 -17.87 -0.26
C ILE A 216 -17.85 -17.82 1.07
N SER A 217 -16.78 -17.06 1.14
CA SER A 217 -15.99 -16.95 2.38
C SER A 217 -16.75 -16.26 3.52
N LYS A 218 -17.60 -15.28 3.22
CA LYS A 218 -18.49 -14.64 4.20
C LYS A 218 -19.56 -15.63 4.73
N THR A 219 -20.08 -16.48 3.85
CA THR A 219 -21.05 -17.51 4.24
C THR A 219 -20.38 -18.55 5.16
N ASN A 220 -19.11 -18.86 4.92
CA ASN A 220 -18.33 -19.76 5.75
C ASN A 220 -17.84 -19.13 7.09
N GLU A 221 -17.82 -17.80 7.21
CA GLU A 221 -17.49 -17.07 8.46
C GLU A 221 -18.73 -16.81 9.35
N VAL A 222 -19.96 -17.06 8.85
CA VAL A 222 -21.15 -17.07 9.68
C VAL A 222 -21.00 -18.23 10.68
N CYS A 223 -21.05 -17.92 11.97
CA CYS A 223 -20.92 -18.94 13.01
C CYS A 223 -22.07 -19.94 12.82
N LEU A 224 -21.77 -21.16 12.40
CA LEU A 224 -22.78 -22.20 12.13
C LEU A 224 -23.74 -22.41 13.32
N GLU A 225 -23.26 -22.04 14.52
CA GLU A 225 -24.00 -22.09 15.76
C GLU A 225 -25.13 -21.04 15.87
N ASP A 226 -24.99 -19.91 15.15
CA ASP A 226 -25.95 -18.79 15.13
C ASP A 226 -27.00 -18.91 14.00
N LEU A 227 -26.85 -19.88 13.09
CA LEU A 227 -27.80 -20.12 11.99
C LEU A 227 -29.07 -20.80 12.48
N SER A 228 -30.20 -20.48 11.82
CA SER A 228 -31.45 -21.22 12.02
C SER A 228 -31.32 -22.64 11.46
N ASP A 229 -32.22 -23.54 11.93
CA ASP A 229 -32.21 -24.93 11.44
C ASP A 229 -32.49 -24.98 9.92
N GLU A 230 -33.38 -24.10 9.40
CA GLU A 230 -33.66 -23.97 7.97
C GLU A 230 -32.42 -23.52 7.17
N ASP A 231 -31.68 -22.55 7.68
CA ASP A 231 -30.46 -22.04 7.01
C ASP A 231 -29.33 -23.09 7.00
N LEU A 232 -29.23 -23.91 8.05
CA LEU A 232 -28.27 -25.02 8.14
C LEU A 232 -28.60 -26.17 7.16
N GLU A 233 -29.89 -26.50 7.02
CA GLU A 233 -30.38 -27.49 6.07
C GLU A 233 -30.12 -27.03 4.61
N ASP A 234 -30.38 -25.77 4.30
CA ASP A 234 -30.10 -25.19 2.98
C ASP A 234 -28.60 -25.22 2.67
N LEU A 235 -27.74 -24.90 3.64
CA LEU A 235 -26.28 -24.96 3.50
C LEU A 235 -25.80 -26.40 3.28
N ALA A 236 -26.32 -27.37 4.04
CA ALA A 236 -25.98 -28.77 3.90
C ALA A 236 -26.40 -29.34 2.53
N LYS A 237 -27.52 -28.86 1.98
CA LYS A 237 -28.01 -29.20 0.66
C LYS A 237 -27.09 -28.63 -0.45
N GLU A 238 -26.63 -27.39 -0.32
CA GLU A 238 -25.65 -26.80 -1.25
C GLU A 238 -24.31 -27.53 -1.24
N MET A 239 -23.86 -27.99 -0.07
CA MET A 239 -22.62 -28.74 0.10
C MET A 239 -22.76 -30.24 -0.22
N ASN A 240 -23.95 -30.71 -0.67
CA ASN A 240 -24.24 -32.10 -1.00
C ASN A 240 -23.99 -33.09 0.16
N ILE A 241 -24.27 -32.68 1.39
CA ILE A 241 -24.15 -33.58 2.56
C ILE A 241 -25.27 -34.62 2.48
N GLU A 242 -24.90 -35.90 2.46
CA GLU A 242 -25.89 -36.99 2.46
C GLU A 242 -26.57 -37.11 3.83
N ASP A 243 -27.87 -37.39 3.84
CA ASP A 243 -28.69 -37.61 5.04
C ASP A 243 -28.87 -36.41 6.00
N TYR A 244 -28.64 -35.19 5.54
CA TYR A 244 -28.75 -33.96 6.36
C TYR A 244 -30.14 -33.81 7.03
N GLU A 245 -31.21 -34.27 6.40
CA GLU A 245 -32.60 -34.19 6.91
C GLU A 245 -32.82 -35.00 8.20
N ASN A 246 -31.97 -35.96 8.51
CA ASN A 246 -32.08 -36.85 9.68
C ASN A 246 -31.04 -36.52 10.77
N MET A 247 -30.26 -35.46 10.61
CA MET A 247 -29.22 -35.05 11.56
C MET A 247 -29.75 -34.04 12.57
N SER A 248 -29.24 -34.12 13.79
CA SER A 248 -29.44 -33.03 14.77
C SER A 248 -28.63 -31.79 14.37
N LYS A 249 -29.03 -30.61 14.89
CA LYS A 249 -28.33 -29.36 14.64
C LYS A 249 -26.83 -29.47 14.96
N GLU A 250 -26.46 -30.12 16.05
CA GLU A 250 -25.08 -30.30 16.47
C GLU A 250 -24.31 -31.20 15.51
N GLU A 251 -24.88 -32.31 15.07
CA GLU A 251 -24.30 -33.24 14.10
C GLU A 251 -24.11 -32.58 12.70
N LEU A 252 -25.07 -31.74 12.32
CA LEU A 252 -25.04 -31.00 11.06
C LEU A 252 -23.91 -29.96 11.06
N ILE A 253 -23.73 -29.23 12.15
CA ILE A 253 -22.66 -28.26 12.36
C ILE A 253 -21.28 -28.93 12.33
N ASP A 254 -21.12 -30.08 12.99
CA ASP A 254 -19.85 -30.80 13.03
C ASP A 254 -19.48 -31.33 11.64
N LYS A 255 -20.44 -31.83 10.88
CA LYS A 255 -20.23 -32.33 9.52
C LYS A 255 -19.93 -31.22 8.52
N LEU A 256 -20.57 -30.05 8.65
CA LEU A 256 -20.27 -28.86 7.88
C LEU A 256 -18.87 -28.32 8.18
N LYS A 257 -18.39 -28.43 9.43
CA LYS A 257 -17.02 -28.06 9.82
C LYS A 257 -15.95 -29.05 9.28
N GLU A 258 -16.26 -30.34 9.21
CA GLU A 258 -15.35 -31.36 8.66
C GLU A 258 -15.15 -31.19 7.16
N ASP A 259 -16.22 -31.01 6.37
CA ASP A 259 -16.14 -30.80 4.91
C ASP A 259 -15.38 -29.51 4.54
N GLN A 260 -15.54 -28.44 5.33
CA GLN A 260 -14.77 -27.18 5.14
C GLN A 260 -13.28 -27.34 5.41
N SER A 261 -12.85 -28.30 6.24
CA SER A 261 -11.45 -28.56 6.53
C SER A 261 -10.76 -29.37 5.43
N GLU A 262 -11.47 -30.24 4.71
CA GLU A 262 -10.91 -31.04 3.62
C GLU A 262 -10.65 -30.24 2.33
N ASP A 263 -11.47 -29.22 2.04
CA ASP A 263 -11.26 -28.34 0.88
C ASP A 263 -10.12 -27.32 1.08
N SER A 264 -9.70 -27.05 2.31
CA SER A 264 -8.59 -26.13 2.61
C SER A 264 -7.20 -26.78 2.51
N GLU A 265 -7.09 -28.12 2.34
CA GLU A 265 -5.82 -28.85 2.19
C GLU A 265 -5.52 -29.29 0.73
N LYS A 266 -6.38 -29.01 -0.24
CA LYS A 266 -6.13 -29.24 -1.67
C LYS A 266 -5.75 -27.96 -2.38
#